data_fbcd866f824ee3d32f5a65447dd204b2
#
_entry.id   fbcd866f824ee3d32f5a65447dd204b2
#
_cell.length_a   1.000
_cell.length_b   1.000
_cell.length_c   1.000
_cell.angle_alpha   90.00
_cell.angle_beta   90.00
_cell.angle_gamma   90.00
#
_symmetry.space_group_name_H-M   'P 1'
#
loop_
_entity.id
_entity.type
_entity.pdbx_description
1 polymer ?
#
loop_
_entity_poly.entity_id
_entity_poly.type
_entity_poly.pdbx_seq_one_letter_code
_entity_poly.pdbx_strand_id
1 'polypeptide(L)'
;QDSETEARGWVVINSLRGGAAGGGTRMRKGLDQREVESLAKTMEVKFTVSGPHIGGAKSGIDFDPSDPRKKGVLERWYKAVTPLLKHYYGTGGDLNVDEIHEVIPMTEANGVWHPQEGVFTGHFQPNEAQKVRRIGNLRQGVSQPVEDPSISPDVGRKIRVADLITGYGVSESVRHLYDLRGGNVKGKRVVVQGWGNVGASAALYLAQAGASIVGIIDRTG
;
A
#
# COMPACT_ATOMS: atom_id res chain seq x y z
N GLN A 1 11.09 9.99 -17.88
CA GLN A 1 11.05 8.90 -18.85
C GLN A 1 12.15 7.90 -18.53
N ASP A 2 11.85 6.61 -18.67
CA ASP A 2 12.83 5.55 -18.46
C ASP A 2 13.93 5.59 -19.56
N SER A 3 15.15 5.20 -19.20
CA SER A 3 16.30 5.26 -20.13
C SER A 3 16.36 4.08 -21.11
N GLU A 4 15.66 3.00 -20.83
CA GLU A 4 15.76 1.74 -21.59
C GLU A 4 14.43 1.29 -22.21
N THR A 5 13.32 1.90 -21.78
CA THR A 5 11.98 1.55 -22.25
C THR A 5 11.13 2.79 -22.51
N GLU A 6 9.92 2.60 -23.04
CA GLU A 6 8.91 3.62 -23.21
C GLU A 6 8.25 4.09 -21.90
N ALA A 7 8.57 3.48 -20.77
CA ALA A 7 7.96 3.78 -19.47
C ALA A 7 8.15 5.25 -19.08
N ARG A 8 7.10 5.84 -18.58
CA ARG A 8 7.08 7.19 -18.00
C ARG A 8 6.61 7.12 -16.56
N GLY A 9 7.22 7.90 -15.67
CA GLY A 9 6.84 7.89 -14.28
C GLY A 9 6.76 9.30 -13.69
N TRP A 10 5.90 9.45 -12.68
CA TRP A 10 5.68 10.69 -11.95
C TRP A 10 5.72 10.41 -10.45
N VAL A 11 6.34 11.29 -9.69
CA VAL A 11 6.14 11.43 -8.26
C VAL A 11 5.42 12.76 -8.04
N VAL A 12 4.25 12.69 -7.45
CA VAL A 12 3.49 13.88 -7.07
C VAL A 12 3.43 13.95 -5.55
N ILE A 13 3.89 15.05 -5.00
CA ILE A 13 3.80 15.39 -3.59
C ILE A 13 2.80 16.53 -3.47
N ASN A 14 1.61 16.25 -2.91
CA ASN A 14 0.55 17.24 -2.76
C ASN A 14 0.92 18.28 -1.69
N SER A 15 1.50 17.82 -0.58
CA SER A 15 2.10 18.68 0.44
C SER A 15 3.15 17.92 1.25
N LEU A 16 4.01 18.65 1.95
CA LEU A 16 4.93 18.12 2.97
C LEU A 16 4.45 18.47 4.38
N ARG A 17 3.14 18.42 4.59
CA ARG A 17 2.56 18.66 5.91
C ARG A 17 3.23 17.75 6.95
N GLY A 18 3.59 18.32 8.09
CA GLY A 18 4.28 17.59 9.14
C GLY A 18 5.69 17.08 8.77
N GLY A 19 6.30 17.62 7.70
CA GLY A 19 7.68 17.34 7.31
C GLY A 19 7.87 16.13 6.36
N ALA A 20 6.80 15.44 5.99
CA ALA A 20 6.88 14.29 5.08
C ALA A 20 5.60 14.10 4.27
N ALA A 21 5.66 13.26 3.26
CA ALA A 21 4.51 12.81 2.48
C ALA A 21 4.56 11.31 2.23
N GLY A 22 3.39 10.67 2.10
CA GLY A 22 3.28 9.24 1.87
C GLY A 22 2.33 8.88 0.74
N GLY A 23 2.62 7.78 0.05
CA GLY A 23 1.77 7.20 -0.98
C GLY A 23 2.49 6.15 -1.83
N GLY A 24 1.79 5.06 -2.15
CA GLY A 24 2.34 3.91 -2.85
C GLY A 24 2.70 4.19 -4.31
N THR A 25 3.43 3.26 -4.89
CA THR A 25 3.81 3.25 -6.32
C THR A 25 2.83 2.37 -7.09
N ARG A 26 2.14 2.94 -8.09
CA ARG A 26 1.21 2.25 -8.99
C ARG A 26 1.85 2.05 -10.36
N MET A 27 1.64 0.90 -10.98
CA MET A 27 1.98 0.68 -12.39
C MET A 27 0.75 0.27 -13.18
N ARG A 28 0.46 0.98 -14.26
CA ARG A 28 -0.65 0.68 -15.16
C ARG A 28 -0.37 1.28 -16.54
N LYS A 29 -0.61 0.50 -17.59
CA LYS A 29 -0.56 1.04 -18.97
C LYS A 29 -1.61 2.12 -19.17
N GLY A 30 -1.20 3.25 -19.73
CA GLY A 30 -2.04 4.42 -19.95
C GLY A 30 -2.29 5.25 -18.67
N LEU A 31 -1.51 5.05 -17.59
CA LEU A 31 -1.50 5.93 -16.44
C LEU A 31 -0.90 7.29 -16.86
N ASP A 32 -1.48 8.38 -16.37
CA ASP A 32 -1.00 9.73 -16.64
C ASP A 32 -0.74 10.54 -15.36
N GLN A 33 -0.17 11.73 -15.53
CA GLN A 33 0.14 12.64 -14.43
C GLN A 33 -1.12 13.04 -13.64
N ARG A 34 -2.26 13.25 -14.33
CA ARG A 34 -3.52 13.69 -13.69
C ARG A 34 -4.06 12.63 -12.73
N GLU A 35 -3.93 11.35 -13.11
CA GLU A 35 -4.29 10.24 -12.21
C GLU A 35 -3.40 10.25 -10.96
N VAL A 36 -2.09 10.43 -11.12
CA VAL A 36 -1.15 10.47 -9.99
C VAL A 36 -1.42 11.65 -9.06
N GLU A 37 -1.73 12.83 -9.62
CA GLU A 37 -2.14 14.01 -8.86
C GLU A 37 -3.42 13.77 -8.05
N SER A 38 -4.43 13.18 -8.67
CA SER A 38 -5.69 12.84 -7.99
C SER A 38 -5.45 11.87 -6.83
N LEU A 39 -4.61 10.86 -7.05
CA LEU A 39 -4.26 9.89 -6.02
C LEU A 39 -3.43 10.51 -4.88
N ALA A 40 -2.51 11.43 -5.17
CA ALA A 40 -1.76 12.15 -4.15
C ALA A 40 -2.68 12.99 -3.24
N LYS A 41 -3.68 13.65 -3.81
CA LYS A 41 -4.73 14.37 -3.05
C LYS A 41 -5.55 13.41 -2.19
N THR A 42 -5.94 12.27 -2.73
CA THR A 42 -6.66 11.23 -1.99
C THR A 42 -5.84 10.73 -0.80
N MET A 43 -4.54 10.52 -0.97
CA MET A 43 -3.64 10.15 0.12
C MET A 43 -3.57 11.23 1.21
N GLU A 44 -3.57 12.51 0.84
CA GLU A 44 -3.61 13.61 1.81
C GLU A 44 -4.89 13.58 2.66
N VAL A 45 -6.04 13.40 2.02
CA VAL A 45 -7.33 13.25 2.72
C VAL A 45 -7.28 12.04 3.66
N LYS A 46 -6.78 10.89 3.19
CA LYS A 46 -6.62 9.68 4.00
C LYS A 46 -5.78 9.94 5.26
N PHE A 47 -4.61 10.56 5.11
CA PHE A 47 -3.74 10.87 6.26
C PHE A 47 -4.32 11.97 7.15
N THR A 48 -5.16 12.84 6.64
CA THR A 48 -5.86 13.84 7.45
C THR A 48 -6.88 13.18 8.38
N VAL A 49 -7.57 12.14 7.90
CA VAL A 49 -8.62 11.45 8.65
C VAL A 49 -8.07 10.40 9.61
N SER A 50 -7.11 9.59 9.16
CA SER A 50 -6.63 8.41 9.90
C SER A 50 -5.19 8.53 10.43
N GLY A 51 -4.47 9.60 10.09
CA GLY A 51 -3.06 9.78 10.45
C GLY A 51 -2.10 8.83 9.68
N PRO A 52 -0.80 8.99 9.86
CA PRO A 52 -0.13 10.08 10.60
C PRO A 52 -0.34 11.45 9.95
N HIS A 53 -0.05 12.53 10.69
CA HIS A 53 -0.25 13.92 10.22
C HIS A 53 0.82 14.36 9.20
N ILE A 54 0.88 13.66 8.08
CA ILE A 54 1.78 13.93 6.95
C ILE A 54 1.00 14.35 5.71
N GLY A 55 1.71 14.88 4.73
CA GLY A 55 1.16 15.19 3.41
C GLY A 55 0.88 13.93 2.57
N GLY A 56 0.05 14.09 1.56
CA GLY A 56 -0.21 13.06 0.56
C GLY A 56 0.79 13.11 -0.58
N ALA A 57 1.20 11.94 -1.02
CA ALA A 57 1.99 11.76 -2.24
C ALA A 57 1.50 10.54 -3.02
N LYS A 58 1.96 10.40 -4.25
CA LYS A 58 1.77 9.21 -5.06
C LYS A 58 2.89 9.08 -6.08
N SER A 59 3.32 7.85 -6.31
CA SER A 59 4.12 7.47 -7.48
C SER A 59 3.25 6.75 -8.49
N GLY A 60 3.49 7.00 -9.77
CA GLY A 60 2.82 6.28 -10.85
C GLY A 60 3.75 6.05 -12.02
N ILE A 61 3.65 4.86 -12.63
CA ILE A 61 4.44 4.44 -13.79
C ILE A 61 3.48 4.00 -14.89
N ASP A 62 3.53 4.69 -16.02
CA ASP A 62 2.87 4.27 -17.25
C ASP A 62 3.71 3.19 -17.92
N PHE A 63 3.37 1.94 -17.67
CA PHE A 63 3.99 0.76 -18.27
C PHE A 63 3.07 -0.44 -18.14
N ASP A 64 3.20 -1.41 -19.04
CA ASP A 64 2.43 -2.64 -18.96
C ASP A 64 2.98 -3.54 -17.83
N PRO A 65 2.21 -3.81 -16.77
CA PRO A 65 2.69 -4.62 -15.65
C PRO A 65 2.93 -6.10 -16.00
N SER A 66 2.44 -6.57 -17.15
CA SER A 66 2.69 -7.93 -17.66
C SER A 66 3.94 -8.04 -18.55
N ASP A 67 4.56 -6.91 -18.90
CA ASP A 67 5.77 -6.89 -19.72
C ASP A 67 6.96 -7.48 -18.95
N PRO A 68 7.71 -8.42 -19.54
CA PRO A 68 8.88 -9.02 -18.88
C PRO A 68 9.97 -8.02 -18.46
N ARG A 69 9.99 -6.81 -19.04
CA ARG A 69 10.92 -5.73 -18.67
C ARG A 69 10.48 -4.96 -17.41
N LYS A 70 9.30 -5.25 -16.83
CA LYS A 70 8.75 -4.60 -15.62
C LYS A 70 9.78 -4.47 -14.51
N LYS A 71 10.50 -5.55 -14.22
CA LYS A 71 11.49 -5.57 -13.14
C LYS A 71 12.56 -4.50 -13.33
N GLY A 72 13.15 -4.40 -14.52
CA GLY A 72 14.17 -3.40 -14.82
C GLY A 72 13.64 -1.96 -14.74
N VAL A 73 12.39 -1.74 -15.18
CA VAL A 73 11.72 -0.42 -15.05
C VAL A 73 11.59 -0.04 -13.57
N LEU A 74 11.14 -0.96 -12.71
CA LEU A 74 11.02 -0.71 -11.27
C LEU A 74 12.37 -0.47 -10.59
N GLU A 75 13.41 -1.23 -10.94
CA GLU A 75 14.75 -1.05 -10.40
C GLU A 75 15.30 0.36 -10.71
N ARG A 76 15.19 0.81 -11.96
CA ARG A 76 15.61 2.16 -12.36
C ARG A 76 14.74 3.25 -11.72
N TRP A 77 13.44 2.99 -11.60
CA TRP A 77 12.52 3.89 -10.90
C TRP A 77 12.94 4.11 -9.46
N TYR A 78 13.11 3.03 -8.68
CA TYR A 78 13.49 3.16 -7.27
C TYR A 78 14.87 3.76 -7.07
N LYS A 79 15.81 3.52 -7.98
CA LYS A 79 17.10 4.20 -7.98
C LYS A 79 16.93 5.72 -8.17
N ALA A 80 16.09 6.14 -9.11
CA ALA A 80 15.86 7.56 -9.40
C ALA A 80 15.17 8.30 -8.24
N VAL A 81 14.21 7.67 -7.53
CA VAL A 81 13.46 8.29 -6.44
C VAL A 81 14.11 8.13 -5.07
N THR A 82 15.22 7.41 -4.97
CA THR A 82 15.97 7.18 -3.71
C THR A 82 16.22 8.45 -2.90
N PRO A 83 16.65 9.60 -3.48
CA PRO A 83 16.85 10.82 -2.69
C PRO A 83 15.60 11.29 -1.96
N LEU A 84 14.42 11.14 -2.59
CA LEU A 84 13.15 11.52 -1.97
C LEU A 84 12.82 10.56 -0.81
N LEU A 85 13.01 9.24 -1.03
CA LEU A 85 12.73 8.18 -0.08
C LEU A 85 13.59 8.25 1.19
N LYS A 86 14.76 8.83 1.12
CA LYS A 86 15.65 9.01 2.29
C LYS A 86 15.24 10.18 3.18
N HIS A 87 14.56 11.18 2.65
CA HIS A 87 14.40 12.46 3.34
C HIS A 87 12.96 12.79 3.76
N TYR A 88 11.97 12.63 2.88
CA TYR A 88 10.62 13.12 3.17
C TYR A 88 9.50 12.38 2.43
N TYR A 89 9.81 11.42 1.58
CA TYR A 89 8.79 10.63 0.88
C TYR A 89 8.81 9.18 1.35
N GLY A 90 7.65 8.66 1.71
CA GLY A 90 7.45 7.23 1.97
C GLY A 90 6.59 6.60 0.90
N THR A 91 7.02 5.45 0.38
CA THR A 91 6.28 4.68 -0.61
C THR A 91 5.99 3.27 -0.12
N GLY A 92 5.18 2.55 -0.88
CA GLY A 92 4.84 1.15 -0.66
C GLY A 92 4.28 0.57 -1.95
N GLY A 93 3.75 -0.65 -1.90
CA GLY A 93 3.02 -1.23 -3.00
C GLY A 93 1.69 -0.53 -3.26
N ASP A 94 1.21 -0.63 -4.49
CA ASP A 94 -0.13 -0.24 -4.93
C ASP A 94 -0.49 -1.14 -6.14
N LEU A 95 -1.45 -0.74 -6.96
CA LEU A 95 -1.90 -1.54 -8.10
C LEU A 95 -0.72 -2.01 -8.98
N ASN A 96 -0.61 -3.34 -9.14
CA ASN A 96 0.41 -4.04 -9.91
C ASN A 96 1.87 -3.82 -9.47
N VAL A 97 2.10 -3.36 -8.24
CA VAL A 97 3.44 -3.26 -7.65
C VAL A 97 3.38 -3.90 -6.25
N ASP A 98 4.13 -4.99 -6.09
CA ASP A 98 4.14 -5.78 -4.85
C ASP A 98 5.09 -5.16 -3.81
N GLU A 99 4.56 -4.93 -2.60
CA GLU A 99 5.37 -4.32 -1.55
C GLU A 99 6.50 -5.22 -1.06
N ILE A 100 6.21 -6.50 -0.88
CA ILE A 100 7.15 -7.45 -0.26
C ILE A 100 8.22 -7.92 -1.25
N HIS A 101 7.80 -8.19 -2.49
CA HIS A 101 8.68 -8.82 -3.48
C HIS A 101 9.36 -7.82 -4.43
N GLU A 102 8.84 -6.59 -4.53
CA GLU A 102 9.36 -5.56 -5.44
C GLU A 102 9.82 -4.31 -4.68
N VAL A 103 8.93 -3.61 -3.95
CA VAL A 103 9.26 -2.30 -3.37
C VAL A 103 10.36 -2.39 -2.32
N ILE A 104 10.18 -3.24 -1.32
CA ILE A 104 11.12 -3.37 -0.20
C ILE A 104 12.52 -3.77 -0.71
N PRO A 105 12.69 -4.89 -1.44
CA PRO A 105 14.04 -5.31 -1.85
C PRO A 105 14.71 -4.33 -2.82
N MET A 106 13.96 -3.69 -3.72
CA MET A 106 14.53 -2.74 -4.68
C MET A 106 14.96 -1.42 -4.02
N THR A 107 14.22 -0.93 -3.02
CA THR A 107 14.60 0.27 -2.27
C THR A 107 15.80 -0.02 -1.35
N GLU A 108 15.82 -1.18 -0.70
CA GLU A 108 16.96 -1.61 0.13
C GLU A 108 18.25 -1.78 -0.71
N ALA A 109 18.15 -2.33 -1.91
CA ALA A 109 19.29 -2.43 -2.83
C ALA A 109 19.89 -1.06 -3.22
N ASN A 110 19.09 0.02 -3.11
CA ASN A 110 19.54 1.39 -3.33
C ASN A 110 19.95 2.12 -2.03
N GLY A 111 20.12 1.39 -0.92
CA GLY A 111 20.59 1.92 0.36
C GLY A 111 19.53 2.73 1.12
N VAL A 112 18.26 2.45 0.88
CA VAL A 112 17.13 2.90 1.71
C VAL A 112 16.83 1.81 2.73
N TRP A 113 16.73 2.12 4.00
CA TRP A 113 16.52 1.10 5.03
C TRP A 113 15.13 0.48 5.02
N HIS A 114 14.16 1.23 4.53
CA HIS A 114 12.77 0.80 4.29
C HIS A 114 12.08 1.81 3.39
N PRO A 115 11.12 1.44 2.54
CA PRO A 115 10.38 2.39 1.68
C PRO A 115 9.74 3.58 2.43
N GLN A 116 9.51 3.45 3.73
CA GLN A 116 8.97 4.50 4.60
C GLN A 116 10.05 5.34 5.31
N GLU A 117 11.32 5.16 5.00
CA GLU A 117 12.43 5.86 5.67
C GLU A 117 12.27 7.38 5.65
N GLY A 118 11.87 7.95 4.53
CA GLY A 118 11.67 9.39 4.40
C GLY A 118 10.58 9.95 5.31
N VAL A 119 9.53 9.16 5.59
CA VAL A 119 8.51 9.55 6.58
C VAL A 119 9.11 9.59 7.99
N PHE A 120 9.90 8.58 8.35
CA PHE A 120 10.58 8.59 9.64
C PHE A 120 11.53 9.79 9.76
N THR A 121 12.33 10.03 8.73
CA THR A 121 13.29 11.14 8.73
C THR A 121 12.61 12.51 8.79
N GLY A 122 11.63 12.74 7.92
CA GLY A 122 10.99 14.05 7.77
C GLY A 122 9.98 14.36 8.88
N HIS A 123 9.14 13.41 9.24
CA HIS A 123 8.03 13.65 10.18
C HIS A 123 8.42 13.42 11.63
N PHE A 124 9.07 12.29 11.94
CA PHE A 124 9.38 11.95 13.34
C PHE A 124 10.72 12.49 13.80
N GLN A 125 11.61 12.87 12.88
CA GLN A 125 12.96 13.39 13.15
C GLN A 125 13.70 12.59 14.24
N PRO A 126 13.75 11.25 14.15
CA PRO A 126 14.30 10.41 15.19
C PRO A 126 15.83 10.54 15.25
N ASN A 127 16.41 10.31 16.42
CA ASN A 127 17.82 9.98 16.46
C ASN A 127 18.07 8.60 15.82
N GLU A 128 19.34 8.27 15.57
CA GLU A 128 19.69 7.07 14.81
C GLU A 128 19.21 5.78 15.48
N ALA A 129 19.35 5.65 16.80
CA ALA A 129 18.87 4.48 17.56
C ALA A 129 17.35 4.31 17.48
N GLN A 130 16.61 5.42 17.54
CA GLN A 130 15.15 5.40 17.38
C GLN A 130 14.77 5.02 15.95
N LYS A 131 15.50 5.52 14.96
CA LYS A 131 15.27 5.19 13.54
C LYS A 131 15.47 3.68 13.29
N VAL A 132 16.61 3.13 13.73
CA VAL A 132 16.91 1.69 13.62
C VAL A 132 15.80 0.84 14.24
N ARG A 133 15.43 1.14 15.49
CA ARG A 133 14.40 0.37 16.20
C ARG A 133 13.04 0.41 15.49
N ARG A 134 12.59 1.60 15.07
CA ARG A 134 11.27 1.80 14.45
C ARG A 134 11.19 1.14 13.08
N ILE A 135 12.23 1.30 12.26
CA ILE A 135 12.30 0.65 10.95
C ILE A 135 12.39 -0.87 11.11
N GLY A 136 13.15 -1.35 12.07
CA GLY A 136 13.21 -2.78 12.39
C GLY A 136 11.84 -3.36 12.76
N ASN A 137 11.09 -2.69 13.63
CA ASN A 137 9.74 -3.11 14.01
C ASN A 137 8.78 -3.09 12.81
N LEU A 138 8.87 -2.08 11.94
CA LEU A 138 8.03 -1.98 10.76
C LEU A 138 8.32 -3.13 9.76
N ARG A 139 9.59 -3.41 9.50
CA ARG A 139 9.99 -4.54 8.63
C ARG A 139 9.46 -5.87 9.15
N GLN A 140 9.60 -6.11 10.45
CA GLN A 140 9.07 -7.33 11.07
C GLN A 140 7.54 -7.38 10.98
N GLY A 141 6.84 -6.31 11.32
CA GLY A 141 5.39 -6.26 11.33
C GLY A 141 4.78 -6.48 9.95
N VAL A 142 5.28 -5.81 8.92
CA VAL A 142 4.76 -5.92 7.55
C VAL A 142 4.92 -7.32 6.99
N SER A 143 6.06 -7.95 7.23
CA SER A 143 6.40 -9.27 6.67
C SER A 143 5.98 -10.45 7.56
N GLN A 144 5.38 -10.20 8.73
CA GLN A 144 5.01 -11.25 9.67
C GLN A 144 3.99 -12.21 9.05
N PRO A 145 4.27 -13.53 9.02
CA PRO A 145 3.31 -14.51 8.56
C PRO A 145 2.16 -14.68 9.56
N VAL A 146 0.99 -14.93 9.04
CA VAL A 146 -0.19 -15.30 9.85
C VAL A 146 -0.20 -16.82 10.01
N GLU A 147 -0.06 -17.28 11.26
CA GLU A 147 0.07 -18.70 11.57
C GLU A 147 -1.29 -19.43 11.69
N ASP A 148 -2.41 -18.71 11.68
CA ASP A 148 -3.75 -19.29 11.76
C ASP A 148 -4.05 -20.13 10.51
N PRO A 149 -4.29 -21.46 10.63
CA PRO A 149 -4.56 -22.33 9.49
C PRO A 149 -5.86 -21.96 8.72
N SER A 150 -6.80 -21.29 9.37
CA SER A 150 -8.02 -20.82 8.71
C SER A 150 -7.78 -19.65 7.76
N ILE A 151 -6.69 -18.94 7.94
CA ILE A 151 -6.27 -17.80 7.12
C ILE A 151 -5.14 -18.20 6.17
N SER A 152 -4.20 -19.00 6.64
CA SER A 152 -3.04 -19.50 5.88
C SER A 152 -3.09 -21.05 5.80
N PRO A 153 -4.00 -21.62 4.99
CA PRO A 153 -4.15 -23.08 4.90
C PRO A 153 -2.96 -23.77 4.23
N ASP A 154 -2.22 -23.04 3.38
CA ASP A 154 -1.02 -23.55 2.73
C ASP A 154 0.23 -23.24 3.59
N VAL A 155 0.86 -24.29 4.09
CA VAL A 155 2.09 -24.19 4.90
C VAL A 155 3.26 -23.61 4.09
N GLY A 156 3.28 -23.85 2.77
CA GLY A 156 4.33 -23.38 1.86
C GLY A 156 4.16 -21.91 1.45
N ARG A 157 2.94 -21.36 1.57
CA ARG A 157 2.62 -19.98 1.17
C ARG A 157 1.74 -19.30 2.21
N LYS A 158 2.38 -18.86 3.31
CA LYS A 158 1.66 -18.14 4.35
C LYS A 158 1.26 -16.74 3.91
N ILE A 159 0.00 -16.38 4.22
CA ILE A 159 -0.50 -15.01 4.12
C ILE A 159 0.23 -14.16 5.17
N ARG A 160 0.53 -12.92 4.85
CA ARG A 160 1.25 -11.98 5.72
C ARG A 160 0.33 -10.88 6.22
N VAL A 161 0.73 -10.20 7.28
CA VAL A 161 -0.02 -9.05 7.82
C VAL A 161 -0.25 -7.99 6.73
N ALA A 162 0.74 -7.73 5.88
CA ALA A 162 0.60 -6.80 4.76
C ALA A 162 -0.55 -7.14 3.81
N ASP A 163 -0.84 -8.43 3.61
CA ASP A 163 -1.91 -8.88 2.71
C ASP A 163 -3.31 -8.63 3.29
N LEU A 164 -3.44 -8.58 4.60
CA LEU A 164 -4.72 -8.53 5.31
C LEU A 164 -5.09 -7.14 5.82
N ILE A 165 -4.13 -6.33 6.24
CA ILE A 165 -4.37 -5.15 7.07
C ILE A 165 -5.27 -4.10 6.41
N THR A 166 -5.15 -3.91 5.10
CA THR A 166 -5.99 -2.94 4.38
C THR A 166 -7.45 -3.40 4.31
N GLY A 167 -7.70 -4.67 4.03
CA GLY A 167 -9.06 -5.22 4.02
C GLY A 167 -9.65 -5.31 5.41
N TYR A 168 -8.84 -5.56 6.45
CA TYR A 168 -9.27 -5.41 7.84
C TYR A 168 -9.81 -3.99 8.09
N GLY A 169 -9.06 -2.94 7.69
CA GLY A 169 -9.49 -1.55 7.82
C GLY A 169 -10.80 -1.25 7.08
N VAL A 170 -11.01 -1.84 5.89
CA VAL A 170 -12.30 -1.73 5.17
C VAL A 170 -13.42 -2.38 5.97
N SER A 171 -13.22 -3.59 6.50
CA SER A 171 -14.24 -4.28 7.30
C SER A 171 -14.61 -3.50 8.56
N GLU A 172 -13.63 -2.95 9.27
CA GLU A 172 -13.86 -2.12 10.46
C GLU A 172 -14.63 -0.84 10.12
N SER A 173 -14.31 -0.20 8.99
CA SER A 173 -15.05 0.97 8.52
C SER A 173 -16.54 0.66 8.27
N VAL A 174 -16.83 -0.51 7.69
CA VAL A 174 -18.21 -0.98 7.48
C VAL A 174 -18.90 -1.26 8.81
N ARG A 175 -18.22 -1.93 9.76
CA ARG A 175 -18.77 -2.23 11.09
C ARG A 175 -19.10 -0.95 11.83
N HIS A 176 -18.17 0.00 11.90
CA HIS A 176 -18.39 1.30 12.55
C HIS A 176 -19.53 2.11 11.91
N LEU A 177 -19.70 2.03 10.57
CA LEU A 177 -20.85 2.67 9.93
C LEU A 177 -22.18 2.11 10.44
N TYR A 178 -22.27 0.77 10.59
CA TYR A 178 -23.48 0.15 11.15
C TYR A 178 -23.69 0.52 12.62
N ASP A 179 -22.62 0.52 13.43
CA ASP A 179 -22.70 0.91 14.85
C ASP A 179 -23.23 2.34 15.00
N LEU A 180 -22.71 3.28 14.21
CA LEU A 180 -23.19 4.68 14.20
C LEU A 180 -24.66 4.82 13.78
N ARG A 181 -25.19 3.87 13.00
CA ARG A 181 -26.59 3.85 12.56
C ARG A 181 -27.49 2.99 13.46
N GLY A 182 -26.99 2.52 14.59
CA GLY A 182 -27.75 1.70 15.55
C GLY A 182 -28.03 0.28 15.06
N GLY A 183 -27.11 -0.29 14.24
CA GLY A 183 -27.22 -1.64 13.69
C GLY A 183 -25.94 -2.43 13.81
N ASN A 184 -25.86 -3.54 13.09
CA ASN A 184 -24.65 -4.34 12.95
C ASN A 184 -24.58 -5.03 11.57
N VAL A 185 -23.45 -5.63 11.24
CA VAL A 185 -23.24 -6.33 9.96
C VAL A 185 -23.78 -7.76 9.93
N LYS A 186 -24.17 -8.33 11.09
CA LYS A 186 -24.64 -9.71 11.18
C LYS A 186 -25.86 -9.94 10.28
N GLY A 187 -25.80 -10.97 9.45
CA GLY A 187 -26.85 -11.33 8.51
C GLY A 187 -26.98 -10.38 7.30
N LYS A 188 -26.15 -9.37 7.17
CA LYS A 188 -26.17 -8.50 5.99
C LYS A 188 -25.55 -9.24 4.79
N ARG A 189 -26.19 -9.04 3.62
CA ARG A 189 -25.71 -9.60 2.33
C ARG A 189 -24.70 -8.64 1.73
N VAL A 190 -23.52 -9.13 1.40
CA VAL A 190 -22.39 -8.32 0.88
C VAL A 190 -21.97 -8.86 -0.49
N VAL A 191 -21.83 -7.95 -1.44
CA VAL A 191 -21.16 -8.19 -2.72
C VAL A 191 -19.81 -7.49 -2.69
N VAL A 192 -18.75 -8.19 -3.10
CA VAL A 192 -17.39 -7.67 -3.13
C VAL A 192 -16.97 -7.49 -4.58
N GLN A 193 -16.60 -6.26 -4.93
CA GLN A 193 -16.01 -5.96 -6.25
C GLN A 193 -14.49 -5.86 -6.12
N GLY A 194 -13.77 -6.70 -6.86
CA GLY A 194 -12.32 -6.85 -6.77
C GLY A 194 -11.92 -7.93 -5.76
N TRP A 195 -11.20 -8.96 -6.24
CA TRP A 195 -10.78 -10.11 -5.42
C TRP A 195 -9.25 -10.15 -5.26
N GLY A 196 -8.64 -8.99 -4.98
CA GLY A 196 -7.24 -8.86 -4.56
C GLY A 196 -7.10 -8.85 -3.03
N ASN A 197 -5.90 -8.53 -2.53
CA ASN A 197 -5.61 -8.52 -1.09
C ASN A 197 -6.64 -7.74 -0.27
N VAL A 198 -7.10 -6.59 -0.76
CA VAL A 198 -8.07 -5.75 -0.04
C VAL A 198 -9.47 -6.37 -0.05
N GLY A 199 -9.99 -6.76 -1.21
CA GLY A 199 -11.35 -7.29 -1.31
C GLY A 199 -11.50 -8.63 -0.62
N ALA A 200 -10.56 -9.55 -0.82
CA ALA A 200 -10.59 -10.88 -0.21
C ALA A 200 -10.46 -10.80 1.32
N SER A 201 -9.55 -10.00 1.85
CA SER A 201 -9.41 -9.83 3.29
C SER A 201 -10.59 -9.07 3.94
N ALA A 202 -11.15 -8.08 3.25
CA ALA A 202 -12.38 -7.41 3.71
C ALA A 202 -13.55 -8.40 3.80
N ALA A 203 -13.72 -9.25 2.78
CA ALA A 203 -14.73 -10.32 2.77
C ALA A 203 -14.55 -11.28 3.95
N LEU A 204 -13.31 -11.73 4.20
CA LEU A 204 -12.97 -12.61 5.31
C LEU A 204 -13.43 -12.02 6.65
N TYR A 205 -13.02 -10.79 6.96
CA TYR A 205 -13.35 -10.16 8.25
C TYR A 205 -14.83 -9.79 8.39
N LEU A 206 -15.50 -9.42 7.29
CA LEU A 206 -16.96 -9.22 7.31
C LEU A 206 -17.70 -10.53 7.52
N ALA A 207 -17.26 -11.63 6.91
CA ALA A 207 -17.84 -12.96 7.15
C ALA A 207 -17.64 -13.41 8.58
N GLN A 208 -16.45 -13.21 9.16
CA GLN A 208 -16.18 -13.49 10.59
C GLN A 208 -17.07 -12.64 11.51
N ALA A 209 -17.41 -11.42 11.11
CA ALA A 209 -18.36 -10.56 11.84
C ALA A 209 -19.84 -10.95 11.63
N GLY A 210 -20.10 -12.02 10.86
CA GLY A 210 -21.43 -12.58 10.63
C GLY A 210 -22.18 -12.06 9.41
N ALA A 211 -21.53 -11.33 8.51
CA ALA A 211 -22.10 -11.01 7.22
C ALA A 211 -22.11 -12.22 6.27
N SER A 212 -23.00 -12.21 5.28
CA SER A 212 -23.08 -13.22 4.22
C SER A 212 -22.47 -12.67 2.94
N ILE A 213 -21.35 -13.23 2.49
CA ILE A 213 -20.77 -12.87 1.18
C ILE A 213 -21.59 -13.61 0.11
N VAL A 214 -22.39 -12.86 -0.64
CA VAL A 214 -23.35 -13.41 -1.61
C VAL A 214 -22.92 -13.22 -3.06
N GLY A 215 -21.83 -12.53 -3.31
CA GLY A 215 -21.28 -12.34 -4.64
C GLY A 215 -19.88 -11.76 -4.62
N ILE A 216 -19.09 -12.19 -5.58
CA ILE A 216 -17.75 -11.67 -5.86
C ILE A 216 -17.74 -11.28 -7.33
N ILE A 217 -17.28 -10.08 -7.64
CA ILE A 217 -17.13 -9.57 -9.00
C ILE A 217 -15.66 -9.26 -9.22
N ASP A 218 -15.02 -9.88 -10.19
CA ASP A 218 -13.64 -9.65 -10.57
C ASP A 218 -13.52 -9.45 -12.08
N ARG A 219 -12.29 -9.30 -12.61
CA ARG A 219 -12.04 -9.11 -14.06
C ARG A 219 -12.57 -10.24 -14.93
N THR A 220 -12.73 -11.41 -14.37
CA THR A 220 -13.17 -12.62 -15.05
C THR A 220 -14.67 -12.95 -14.85
N GLY A 221 -15.39 -12.11 -14.15
CA GLY A 221 -16.83 -12.28 -13.86
C GLY A 221 -17.14 -12.54 -12.41
#